data_25d39bacf540f6637bead39bb6e87b1a
#
_entry.id   25d39bacf540f6637bead39bb6e87b1a
#
_cell.length_a   1.000
_cell.length_b   1.000
_cell.length_c   1.000
_cell.angle_alpha   90.00
_cell.angle_beta   90.00
_cell.angle_gamma   90.00
#
_symmetry.space_group_name_H-M   'P 1'
#
loop_
_entity.id
_entity.type
_entity.pdbx_description
1 polymer ?
#
loop_
_entity_poly.entity_id
_entity_poly.type
_entity_poly.pdbx_seq_one_letter_code
_entity_poly.pdbx_strand_id
1 'polypeptide(L)'
;MNEKTLRALIQAGAVKRVRVIADGARFHVEADTPTATHIAQTGKGQPRTWGSLDATAKWLRTLGIGTAQVDVSRWHPEQRALKI
;
A
#
# COMPACT_ATOMS: atom_id res chain seq x y z
N MET A 1 9.12 3.65 -4.98
CA MET A 1 9.37 2.34 -5.63
C MET A 1 8.19 2.00 -6.53
N ASN A 2 8.46 1.79 -7.80
CA ASN A 2 7.37 1.48 -8.73
C ASN A 2 7.00 0.00 -8.67
N GLU A 3 5.93 -0.35 -9.36
CA GLU A 3 5.42 -1.73 -9.31
C GLU A 3 6.42 -2.74 -9.81
N LYS A 4 7.15 -2.42 -10.87
CA LYS A 4 8.11 -3.35 -11.45
C LYS A 4 9.23 -3.69 -10.46
N THR A 5 9.76 -2.67 -9.80
CA THR A 5 10.81 -2.85 -8.79
C THR A 5 10.27 -3.63 -7.60
N LEU A 6 9.07 -3.27 -7.14
CA LEU A 6 8.45 -3.96 -6.02
C LEU A 6 8.23 -5.44 -6.33
N ARG A 7 7.73 -5.74 -7.53
CA ARG A 7 7.51 -7.11 -7.94
C ARG A 7 8.82 -7.91 -7.95
N ALA A 8 9.90 -7.28 -8.42
CA ALA A 8 11.19 -7.95 -8.43
C ALA A 8 11.70 -8.24 -7.02
N LEU A 9 11.51 -7.31 -6.09
CA LEU A 9 11.94 -7.51 -4.71
C LEU A 9 11.12 -8.61 -4.03
N ILE A 10 9.82 -8.67 -4.31
CA ILE A 10 8.97 -9.71 -3.77
C ILE A 10 9.43 -11.07 -4.27
N GLN A 11 9.71 -11.20 -5.56
CA GLN A 11 10.17 -12.45 -6.14
C GLN A 11 11.53 -12.88 -5.60
N ALA A 12 12.37 -11.92 -5.23
CA ALA A 12 13.67 -12.18 -4.66
C ALA A 12 13.61 -12.49 -3.15
N GLY A 13 12.42 -12.41 -2.54
CA GLY A 13 12.30 -12.64 -1.10
C GLY A 13 12.83 -11.51 -0.25
N ALA A 14 13.01 -10.32 -0.82
CA ALA A 14 13.61 -9.20 -0.10
C ALA A 14 12.60 -8.39 0.71
N VAL A 15 11.31 -8.54 0.44
CA VAL A 15 10.27 -7.81 1.15
C VAL A 15 9.90 -8.62 2.40
N LYS A 16 10.07 -8.00 3.57
CA LYS A 16 9.83 -8.66 4.84
C LYS A 16 8.43 -8.44 5.37
N ARG A 17 7.81 -7.32 5.01
CA ARG A 17 6.49 -6.98 5.48
C ARG A 17 5.85 -6.02 4.50
N VAL A 18 4.54 -6.16 4.33
CA VAL A 18 3.76 -5.25 3.50
C VAL A 18 2.67 -4.67 4.39
N ARG A 19 2.48 -3.36 4.31
CA ARG A 19 1.47 -2.65 5.07
C ARG A 19 0.59 -1.85 4.14
N VAL A 20 -0.71 -1.87 4.42
CA VAL A 20 -1.68 -0.99 3.77
C VAL A 20 -1.96 0.13 4.76
N ILE A 21 -1.70 1.35 4.36
CA ILE A 21 -1.86 2.52 5.22
C ILE A 21 -3.06 3.31 4.73
N ALA A 22 -4.04 3.48 5.62
CA ALA A 22 -5.18 4.34 5.35
C ALA A 22 -4.86 5.73 5.85
N ASP A 23 -5.03 6.72 4.98
CA ASP A 23 -4.77 8.12 5.34
C ASP A 23 -5.90 8.95 4.76
N GLY A 24 -6.74 9.51 5.64
CA GLY A 24 -7.97 10.12 5.21
C GLY A 24 -8.89 9.06 4.62
N ALA A 25 -9.35 9.26 3.40
CA ALA A 25 -10.22 8.30 2.72
C ALA A 25 -9.47 7.48 1.66
N ARG A 26 -8.14 7.59 1.61
CA ARG A 26 -7.33 6.92 0.61
C ARG A 26 -6.41 5.90 1.26
N PHE A 27 -5.95 4.96 0.45
CA PHE A 27 -5.05 3.90 0.91
C PHE A 27 -3.79 3.91 0.08
N HIS A 28 -2.64 3.66 0.71
CA HIS A 28 -1.41 3.42 -0.03
C HIS A 28 -0.70 2.19 0.57
N VAL A 29 0.35 1.75 -0.10
CA VAL A 29 1.06 0.52 0.29
C VAL A 29 2.51 0.85 0.60
N GLU A 30 2.99 0.33 1.71
CA GLU A 30 4.40 0.42 2.09
C GLU A 30 4.97 -0.98 2.23
N ALA A 31 6.17 -1.16 1.72
CA ALA A 31 6.88 -2.43 1.77
C ALA A 31 8.17 -2.25 2.55
N ASP A 32 8.40 -3.12 3.52
CA ASP A 32 9.60 -3.08 4.35
C ASP A 32 10.60 -4.12 3.85
N THR A 33 11.82 -3.65 3.59
CA THR A 33 12.96 -4.52 3.37
C THR A 33 13.83 -4.45 4.63
N PRO A 34 14.89 -5.26 4.74
CA PRO A 34 15.74 -5.21 5.93
C PRO A 34 16.38 -3.85 6.19
N THR A 35 16.54 -3.03 5.15
CA THR A 35 17.26 -1.76 5.29
C THR A 35 16.40 -0.52 5.13
N ALA A 36 15.15 -0.64 4.65
CA ALA A 36 14.37 0.55 4.36
C ALA A 36 12.89 0.23 4.24
N THR A 37 12.08 1.27 4.32
CA THR A 37 10.64 1.23 4.02
C THR A 37 10.43 1.97 2.70
N HIS A 38 9.67 1.38 1.82
CA HIS A 38 9.40 1.95 0.49
C HIS A 38 7.92 2.10 0.27
N ILE A 39 7.52 3.25 -0.26
CA ILE A 39 6.12 3.49 -0.63
C ILE A 39 5.93 3.07 -2.08
N ALA A 40 4.87 2.30 -2.36
CA ALA A 40 4.54 1.93 -3.73
C ALA A 40 4.17 3.19 -4.51
N GLN A 41 4.74 3.35 -5.70
CA GLN A 41 4.61 4.56 -6.49
C GLN A 41 4.09 4.26 -7.88
N THR A 42 3.50 5.29 -8.49
CA THR A 42 3.15 5.25 -9.91
C THR A 42 4.42 5.34 -10.75
N GLY A 43 4.27 5.18 -12.05
CA GLY A 43 5.41 5.32 -12.96
C GLY A 43 6.03 6.72 -12.95
N LYS A 44 5.32 7.72 -12.44
CA LYS A 44 5.83 9.09 -12.35
C LYS A 44 6.41 9.40 -10.97
N GLY A 45 6.54 8.41 -10.11
CA GLY A 45 7.15 8.60 -8.80
C GLY A 45 6.23 9.15 -7.74
N GLN A 46 4.94 9.29 -8.02
CA GLN A 46 3.97 9.71 -7.03
C GLN A 46 3.48 8.52 -6.22
N PRO A 47 3.14 8.70 -4.94
CA PRO A 47 2.57 7.60 -4.18
C PRO A 47 1.31 7.08 -4.88
N ARG A 48 1.24 5.77 -5.03
CA ARG A 48 0.06 5.15 -5.63
C ARG A 48 -1.00 5.01 -4.55
N THR A 49 -2.22 5.46 -4.83
CA THR A 49 -3.30 5.40 -3.87
C THR A 49 -4.53 4.74 -4.46
N TRP A 50 -5.36 4.19 -3.57
CA TRP A 50 -6.61 3.54 -3.94
C TRP A 50 -7.71 4.13 -3.08
N GLY A 51 -8.93 4.10 -3.61
CA GLY A 51 -10.10 4.61 -2.90
C GLY A 51 -10.72 3.62 -1.94
N SER A 52 -10.31 2.36 -1.97
CA SER A 52 -10.89 1.33 -1.11
C SER A 52 -9.84 0.30 -0.73
N LEU A 53 -10.07 -0.36 0.40
CA LEU A 53 -9.19 -1.44 0.83
C LEU A 53 -9.32 -2.63 -0.13
N ASP A 54 -10.51 -2.87 -0.65
CA ASP A 54 -10.72 -3.98 -1.59
C ASP A 54 -9.87 -3.82 -2.83
N ALA A 55 -9.84 -2.61 -3.42
CA ALA A 55 -9.03 -2.37 -4.60
C ALA A 55 -7.54 -2.53 -4.29
N THR A 56 -7.11 -2.08 -3.11
CA THR A 56 -5.72 -2.24 -2.69
C THR A 56 -5.36 -3.70 -2.55
N ALA A 57 -6.25 -4.48 -1.91
CA ALA A 57 -6.01 -5.90 -1.71
C ALA A 57 -5.92 -6.65 -3.04
N LYS A 58 -6.77 -6.31 -3.99
CA LYS A 58 -6.71 -6.94 -5.31
C LYS A 58 -5.38 -6.67 -5.99
N TRP A 59 -4.89 -5.44 -5.89
CA TRP A 59 -3.58 -5.11 -6.45
C TRP A 59 -2.47 -5.92 -5.79
N LEU A 60 -2.51 -6.07 -4.46
CA LEU A 60 -1.50 -6.86 -3.75
C LEU A 60 -1.51 -8.30 -4.23
N ARG A 61 -2.69 -8.86 -4.48
CA ARG A 61 -2.77 -10.23 -4.98
C ARG A 61 -2.12 -10.39 -6.36
N THR A 62 -2.18 -9.37 -7.19
CA THR A 62 -1.51 -9.44 -8.50
C THR A 62 0.01 -9.51 -8.36
N LEU A 63 0.54 -9.05 -7.23
CA LEU A 63 1.97 -9.12 -6.95
C LEU A 63 2.37 -10.42 -6.24
N GLY A 64 1.42 -11.27 -5.90
CA GLY A 64 1.70 -12.50 -5.19
C GLY A 64 1.72 -12.36 -3.68
N ILE A 65 1.25 -11.22 -3.16
CA ILE A 65 1.24 -10.98 -1.71
C ILE A 65 -0.07 -11.51 -1.14
N GLY A 66 0.03 -12.44 -0.18
CA GLY A 66 -1.13 -13.03 0.45
C GLY A 66 -1.43 -12.49 1.84
N THR A 67 -0.50 -11.78 2.45
CA THR A 67 -0.66 -11.28 3.81
C THR A 67 -0.10 -9.87 3.91
N ALA A 68 -0.85 -8.98 4.54
CA ALA A 68 -0.41 -7.60 4.76
C ALA A 68 -1.04 -7.08 6.03
N GLN A 69 -0.37 -6.17 6.70
CA GLN A 69 -0.92 -5.47 7.84
C GLN A 69 -1.69 -4.26 7.35
N VAL A 70 -2.77 -3.92 8.04
CA VAL A 70 -3.58 -2.76 7.70
C VAL A 70 -3.51 -1.78 8.87
N ASP A 71 -3.09 -0.56 8.57
CA ASP A 71 -3.00 0.51 9.58
C ASP A 71 -4.10 1.52 9.27
N VAL A 72 -5.06 1.59 10.16
CA VAL A 72 -6.22 2.48 10.01
C VAL A 72 -6.22 3.62 11.01
N SER A 73 -5.07 3.88 11.64
CA SER A 73 -4.99 4.87 12.70
C SER A 73 -5.31 6.29 12.20
N ARG A 74 -5.11 6.55 10.91
CA ARG A 74 -5.43 7.85 10.32
C ARG A 74 -6.54 7.74 9.28
N TRP A 75 -7.33 6.69 9.37
CA TRP A 75 -8.40 6.44 8.41
C TRP A 75 -9.62 7.27 8.79
N HIS A 76 -10.14 8.00 7.81
CA HIS A 76 -11.34 8.80 7.98
C HIS A 76 -12.27 8.52 6.80
N PRO A 77 -12.94 7.35 6.81
CA PRO A 77 -13.75 6.93 5.67
C PRO A 77 -14.91 7.87 5.38
N GLU A 78 -15.37 8.58 6.40
CA GLU A 78 -16.51 9.50 6.26
C GLU A 78 -16.05 10.94 6.31
N GLN A 79 -14.82 11.19 5.90
CA GLN A 79 -14.24 12.52 6.03
C GLN A 79 -15.09 13.59 5.40
N ARG A 80 -15.71 13.29 4.26
CA ARG A 80 -16.53 14.27 3.59
C ARG A 80 -17.94 14.35 4.14
N ALA A 81 -18.36 13.35 4.86
CA ALA A 81 -19.71 13.27 5.41
C ALA A 81 -19.77 13.75 6.85
N LEU A 82 -18.64 14.13 7.41
CA LEU A 82 -18.60 14.57 8.78
C LEU A 82 -19.24 15.92 8.92
N LYS A 83 -20.49 15.91 9.22
CA LYS A 83 -21.25 17.12 9.45
C LYS A 83 -21.67 17.28 10.88
N ILE A 84 -21.13 16.52 11.68
CA ILE A 84 -21.54 16.41 13.05
C ILE A 84 -21.15 17.57 13.87
#